data_2d8022ff78febf6e9b0b5aba0f05cbac
#
_entry.id   2d8022ff78febf6e9b0b5aba0f05cbac
#
_cell.length_a   1.000
_cell.length_b   1.000
_cell.length_c   1.000
_cell.angle_alpha   90.00
_cell.angle_beta   90.00
_cell.angle_gamma   90.00
#
_symmetry.space_group_name_H-M   'P 1'
#
loop_
_entity.id
_entity.type
_entity.pdbx_description
1 polymer ?
#
loop_
_entity_poly.entity_id
_entity_poly.type
_entity_poly.pdbx_seq_one_letter_code
_entity_poly.pdbx_strand_id
1 'polypeptide(L)'
;KEQIIAMDGFGEKSYNNLIQSIEKSRETQLFRFVYGIGILNVGSSNAKLLCRHFGNSLENLRGASVEEMTQIDGIGEVIAASVRDYFDNIHNQKLLEKLLPYLHFEVENISAEGESAQSLLDKTFVITGTVEHFANRKELKEKIESLGGKVTGSVSKKTDYLINNDTMSSSSKNKKAKELGDPN
;
A
#
# COMPACT_ATOMS: atom_id res chain seq x y z
N LYS A 1 33.08 1.33 -5.10
CA LYS A 1 32.81 2.61 -5.78
C LYS A 1 33.33 2.57 -7.22
N GLU A 2 34.62 2.35 -7.41
CA GLU A 2 35.27 2.41 -8.71
C GLU A 2 34.69 1.43 -9.74
N GLN A 3 34.35 0.21 -9.31
CA GLN A 3 33.71 -0.79 -10.17
C GLN A 3 32.35 -0.35 -10.71
N ILE A 4 31.53 0.35 -9.89
CA ILE A 4 30.22 0.82 -10.33
C ILE A 4 30.35 2.04 -11.26
N ILE A 5 31.27 2.96 -10.93
CA ILE A 5 31.50 4.17 -11.76
C ILE A 5 32.08 3.80 -13.13
N ALA A 6 32.84 2.70 -13.21
CA ALA A 6 33.41 2.21 -14.46
C ALA A 6 32.41 1.47 -15.37
N MET A 7 31.16 1.18 -14.86
CA MET A 7 30.12 0.56 -15.68
C MET A 7 29.56 1.56 -16.70
N ASP A 8 29.28 1.08 -17.91
CA ASP A 8 28.70 1.91 -18.96
C ASP A 8 27.36 2.52 -18.52
N GLY A 9 27.21 3.83 -18.73
CA GLY A 9 26.02 4.58 -18.25
C GLY A 9 26.01 4.97 -16.76
N PHE A 10 27.04 4.55 -15.98
CA PHE A 10 27.18 4.92 -14.57
C PHE A 10 28.35 5.91 -14.38
N GLY A 11 28.06 7.06 -13.78
CA GLY A 11 29.04 8.02 -13.33
C GLY A 11 28.97 8.28 -11.84
N GLU A 12 29.79 9.18 -11.32
CA GLU A 12 29.79 9.53 -9.88
C GLU A 12 28.44 10.01 -9.39
N LYS A 13 27.70 10.77 -10.19
CA LYS A 13 26.34 11.22 -9.82
C LYS A 13 25.39 10.04 -9.62
N SER A 14 25.41 9.06 -10.53
CA SER A 14 24.57 7.85 -10.45
C SER A 14 24.95 7.01 -9.23
N TYR A 15 26.25 6.86 -8.95
CA TYR A 15 26.75 6.20 -7.76
C TYR A 15 26.25 6.89 -6.48
N ASN A 16 26.42 8.21 -6.37
CA ASN A 16 26.01 8.95 -5.19
C ASN A 16 24.49 8.89 -4.97
N ASN A 17 23.70 8.99 -6.04
CA ASN A 17 22.24 8.81 -5.96
C ASN A 17 21.85 7.41 -5.48
N LEU A 18 22.54 6.37 -5.96
CA LEU A 18 22.33 4.99 -5.55
C LEU A 18 22.60 4.82 -4.04
N ILE A 19 23.76 5.31 -3.57
CA ILE A 19 24.09 5.22 -2.13
C ILE A 19 23.11 5.99 -1.28
N GLN A 20 22.71 7.20 -1.67
CA GLN A 20 21.70 7.97 -0.94
C GLN A 20 20.34 7.24 -0.89
N SER A 21 19.96 6.58 -1.99
CA SER A 21 18.72 5.81 -2.04
C SER A 21 18.78 4.59 -1.12
N ILE A 22 19.93 3.90 -1.07
CA ILE A 22 20.17 2.78 -0.15
C ILE A 22 20.08 3.26 1.31
N GLU A 23 20.76 4.38 1.65
CA GLU A 23 20.69 4.90 3.02
C GLU A 23 19.26 5.30 3.43
N LYS A 24 18.51 5.94 2.53
CA LYS A 24 17.10 6.27 2.78
C LYS A 24 16.21 5.03 2.92
N SER A 25 16.52 3.93 2.25
CA SER A 25 15.74 2.70 2.35
C SER A 25 15.94 1.93 3.65
N ARG A 26 16.89 2.33 4.49
CA ARG A 26 17.09 1.74 5.82
C ARG A 26 15.93 2.04 6.77
N GLU A 27 15.33 3.22 6.63
CA GLU A 27 14.12 3.62 7.34
C GLU A 27 12.93 3.47 6.38
N THR A 28 12.07 2.50 6.63
CA THR A 28 10.98 2.18 5.71
C THR A 28 9.80 1.55 6.44
N GLN A 29 8.65 1.57 5.81
CA GLN A 29 7.46 0.88 6.29
C GLN A 29 7.54 -0.60 5.95
N LEU A 30 7.05 -1.47 6.84
CA LEU A 30 7.13 -2.92 6.65
C LEU A 30 6.54 -3.38 5.32
N PHE A 31 5.39 -2.83 4.90
CA PHE A 31 4.78 -3.24 3.63
C PHE A 31 5.63 -2.91 2.40
N ARG A 32 6.42 -1.82 2.44
CA ARG A 32 7.36 -1.48 1.36
C ARG A 32 8.50 -2.49 1.27
N PHE A 33 8.97 -2.93 2.43
CA PHE A 33 9.95 -4.01 2.51
C PHE A 33 9.37 -5.33 1.96
N VAL A 34 8.18 -5.74 2.42
CA VAL A 34 7.51 -6.97 1.96
C VAL A 34 7.26 -6.95 0.44
N TYR A 35 6.87 -5.80 -0.11
CA TYR A 35 6.77 -5.62 -1.56
C TYR A 35 8.14 -5.68 -2.24
N GLY A 36 9.16 -5.03 -1.65
CA GLY A 36 10.51 -4.89 -2.21
C GLY A 36 11.32 -6.19 -2.27
N ILE A 37 11.06 -7.16 -1.39
CA ILE A 37 11.72 -8.48 -1.41
C ILE A 37 11.19 -9.40 -2.53
N GLY A 38 10.17 -8.97 -3.29
CA GLY A 38 9.75 -9.61 -4.52
C GLY A 38 9.04 -10.95 -4.35
N ILE A 39 8.21 -11.12 -3.31
CA ILE A 39 7.38 -12.31 -3.16
C ILE A 39 6.44 -12.43 -4.37
N LEU A 40 6.42 -13.59 -5.00
CA LEU A 40 5.60 -13.83 -6.19
C LEU A 40 4.11 -13.56 -5.87
N ASN A 41 3.40 -12.93 -6.79
CA ASN A 41 1.98 -12.55 -6.66
C ASN A 41 1.66 -11.51 -5.56
N VAL A 42 2.67 -11.00 -4.85
CA VAL A 42 2.49 -9.99 -3.81
C VAL A 42 2.83 -8.61 -4.35
N GLY A 43 1.80 -7.87 -4.80
CA GLY A 43 1.90 -6.46 -5.15
C GLY A 43 1.85 -5.56 -3.90
N SER A 44 2.05 -4.24 -4.09
CA SER A 44 2.07 -3.29 -2.98
C SER A 44 0.76 -3.26 -2.17
N SER A 45 -0.40 -3.47 -2.82
CA SER A 45 -1.70 -3.55 -2.14
C SER A 45 -1.80 -4.79 -1.25
N ASN A 46 -1.41 -5.96 -1.77
CA ASN A 46 -1.42 -7.21 -1.01
C ASN A 46 -0.42 -7.16 0.16
N ALA A 47 0.77 -6.56 -0.06
CA ALA A 47 1.74 -6.35 1.01
C ALA A 47 1.17 -5.48 2.14
N LYS A 48 0.41 -4.40 1.82
CA LYS A 48 -0.27 -3.58 2.82
C LYS A 48 -1.33 -4.35 3.59
N LEU A 49 -2.17 -5.14 2.91
CA LEU A 49 -3.20 -5.96 3.55
C LEU A 49 -2.58 -6.96 4.53
N LEU A 50 -1.59 -7.71 4.07
CA LEU A 50 -0.86 -8.68 4.89
C LEU A 50 -0.22 -8.01 6.12
N CYS A 51 0.58 -6.96 5.92
CA CYS A 51 1.25 -6.29 7.04
C CYS A 51 0.26 -5.73 8.06
N ARG A 52 -0.83 -5.09 7.60
CA ARG A 52 -1.85 -4.53 8.49
C ARG A 52 -2.53 -5.63 9.31
N HIS A 53 -2.94 -6.73 8.68
CA HIS A 53 -3.61 -7.84 9.36
C HIS A 53 -2.75 -8.45 10.46
N PHE A 54 -1.45 -8.59 10.20
CA PHE A 54 -0.49 -9.13 11.18
C PHE A 54 0.15 -8.05 12.06
N GLY A 55 -0.51 -6.90 12.25
CA GLY A 55 -0.12 -5.85 13.20
C GLY A 55 1.19 -5.15 12.85
N ASN A 56 1.54 -5.04 11.57
CA ASN A 56 2.81 -4.50 11.07
C ASN A 56 4.04 -5.20 11.69
N SER A 57 3.90 -6.49 12.04
CA SER A 57 4.97 -7.33 12.55
C SER A 57 5.46 -8.31 11.49
N LEU A 58 6.73 -8.21 11.11
CA LEU A 58 7.35 -9.16 10.19
C LEU A 58 7.38 -10.57 10.79
N GLU A 59 7.56 -10.70 12.09
CA GLU A 59 7.60 -11.98 12.78
C GLU A 59 6.24 -12.69 12.69
N ASN A 60 5.14 -11.97 12.98
CA ASN A 60 3.79 -12.50 12.86
C ASN A 60 3.50 -12.93 11.41
N LEU A 61 3.86 -12.10 10.42
CA LEU A 61 3.68 -12.43 9.01
C LEU A 61 4.49 -13.67 8.59
N ARG A 62 5.73 -13.79 9.05
CA ARG A 62 6.58 -14.96 8.79
C ARG A 62 6.06 -16.24 9.43
N GLY A 63 5.40 -16.12 10.58
CA GLY A 63 4.82 -17.24 11.31
C GLY A 63 3.43 -17.66 10.83
N ALA A 64 2.76 -16.81 10.04
CA ALA A 64 1.38 -17.04 9.63
C ALA A 64 1.24 -18.26 8.70
N SER A 65 0.17 -19.03 8.91
CA SER A 65 -0.21 -20.14 8.02
C SER A 65 -0.93 -19.65 6.76
N VAL A 66 -1.05 -20.53 5.76
CA VAL A 66 -1.83 -20.25 4.55
C VAL A 66 -3.30 -19.99 4.91
N GLU A 67 -3.84 -20.78 5.84
CA GLU A 67 -5.22 -20.66 6.31
C GLU A 67 -5.50 -19.31 6.96
N GLU A 68 -4.60 -18.84 7.82
CA GLU A 68 -4.72 -17.51 8.45
C GLU A 68 -4.67 -16.38 7.42
N MET A 69 -3.75 -16.47 6.45
CA MET A 69 -3.63 -15.45 5.41
C MET A 69 -4.86 -15.41 4.48
N THR A 70 -5.49 -16.55 4.21
CA THR A 70 -6.70 -16.61 3.36
C THR A 70 -7.95 -16.05 4.03
N GLN A 71 -7.95 -15.80 5.34
CA GLN A 71 -9.03 -15.08 6.02
C GLN A 71 -9.04 -13.57 5.69
N ILE A 72 -7.96 -13.07 5.10
CA ILE A 72 -7.85 -11.65 4.72
C ILE A 72 -8.59 -11.43 3.40
N ASP A 73 -9.58 -10.53 3.41
CA ASP A 73 -10.29 -10.17 2.17
C ASP A 73 -9.31 -9.64 1.11
N GLY A 74 -9.32 -10.27 -0.06
CA GLY A 74 -8.39 -9.96 -1.15
C GLY A 74 -7.10 -10.79 -1.16
N ILE A 75 -6.86 -11.68 -0.20
CA ILE A 75 -5.74 -12.62 -0.18
C ILE A 75 -6.26 -14.04 -0.43
N GLY A 76 -6.07 -14.54 -1.64
CA GLY A 76 -6.41 -15.92 -2.00
C GLY A 76 -5.28 -16.91 -1.74
N GLU A 77 -5.58 -18.21 -1.88
CA GLU A 77 -4.63 -19.32 -1.67
C GLU A 77 -3.32 -19.15 -2.43
N VAL A 78 -3.35 -18.67 -3.67
CA VAL A 78 -2.16 -18.48 -4.51
C VAL A 78 -1.20 -17.45 -3.89
N ILE A 79 -1.73 -16.36 -3.35
CA ILE A 79 -0.94 -15.31 -2.70
C ILE A 79 -0.40 -15.84 -1.37
N ALA A 80 -1.26 -16.47 -0.57
CA ALA A 80 -0.89 -17.03 0.73
C ALA A 80 0.20 -18.11 0.60
N ALA A 81 0.05 -19.02 -0.34
CA ALA A 81 1.07 -20.03 -0.64
C ALA A 81 2.40 -19.39 -1.09
N SER A 82 2.36 -18.37 -1.96
CA SER A 82 3.58 -17.67 -2.39
C SER A 82 4.31 -17.00 -1.22
N VAL A 83 3.58 -16.44 -0.25
CA VAL A 83 4.16 -15.86 0.96
C VAL A 83 4.81 -16.95 1.82
N ARG A 84 4.12 -18.07 2.00
CA ARG A 84 4.63 -19.20 2.78
C ARG A 84 5.90 -19.77 2.16
N ASP A 85 5.84 -20.08 0.86
CA ASP A 85 6.98 -20.62 0.10
C ASP A 85 8.21 -19.71 0.19
N TYR A 86 7.98 -18.38 0.13
CA TYR A 86 9.07 -17.41 0.25
C TYR A 86 9.75 -17.48 1.62
N PHE A 87 8.97 -17.50 2.70
CA PHE A 87 9.53 -17.49 4.05
C PHE A 87 10.04 -18.86 4.51
N ASP A 88 9.57 -19.95 3.94
CA ASP A 88 10.07 -21.31 4.20
C ASP A 88 11.36 -21.61 3.44
N ASN A 89 11.65 -20.84 2.40
CA ASN A 89 12.87 -21.03 1.61
C ASN A 89 14.12 -20.66 2.41
N ILE A 90 14.98 -21.63 2.64
CA ILE A 90 16.20 -21.46 3.45
C ILE A 90 17.17 -20.41 2.88
N HIS A 91 17.20 -20.22 1.56
CA HIS A 91 18.01 -19.20 0.92
C HIS A 91 17.50 -17.80 1.26
N ASN A 92 16.18 -17.61 1.18
CA ASN A 92 15.54 -16.34 1.54
C ASN A 92 15.69 -16.04 3.03
N GLN A 93 15.55 -17.05 3.89
CA GLN A 93 15.78 -16.88 5.33
C GLN A 93 17.17 -16.33 5.62
N LYS A 94 18.22 -16.95 5.04
CA LYS A 94 19.60 -16.49 5.20
C LYS A 94 19.83 -15.08 4.63
N LEU A 95 19.13 -14.72 3.54
CA LEU A 95 19.19 -13.38 2.98
C LEU A 95 18.57 -12.35 3.93
N LEU A 96 17.40 -12.67 4.48
CA LEU A 96 16.70 -11.82 5.43
C LEU A 96 17.51 -11.63 6.71
N GLU A 97 18.09 -12.68 7.27
CA GLU A 97 18.98 -12.60 8.46
C GLU A 97 20.13 -11.60 8.25
N LYS A 98 20.67 -11.53 7.02
CA LYS A 98 21.76 -10.58 6.71
C LYS A 98 21.24 -9.16 6.48
N LEU A 99 20.02 -9.00 5.97
CA LEU A 99 19.46 -7.71 5.57
C LEU A 99 18.79 -6.98 6.73
N LEU A 100 18.02 -7.70 7.55
CA LEU A 100 17.19 -7.11 8.61
C LEU A 100 17.98 -6.25 9.63
N PRO A 101 19.23 -6.57 10.01
CA PRO A 101 19.98 -5.71 10.92
C PRO A 101 20.28 -4.30 10.41
N TYR A 102 20.13 -4.07 9.11
CA TYR A 102 20.34 -2.76 8.48
C TYR A 102 19.05 -1.97 8.27
N LEU A 103 17.89 -2.54 8.60
CA LEU A 103 16.59 -1.93 8.36
C LEU A 103 15.92 -1.54 9.67
N HIS A 104 15.31 -0.36 9.66
CA HIS A 104 14.47 0.13 10.74
C HIS A 104 13.06 0.31 10.18
N PHE A 105 12.14 -0.54 10.63
CA PHE A 105 10.75 -0.38 10.25
C PHE A 105 10.15 0.73 11.10
N GLU A 106 9.62 1.75 10.42
CA GLU A 106 8.81 2.76 11.07
C GLU A 106 7.66 2.05 11.79
N VAL A 107 7.66 2.12 13.10
CA VAL A 107 6.47 1.78 13.87
C VAL A 107 5.47 2.85 13.47
N GLU A 108 4.46 2.50 12.66
CA GLU A 108 3.27 3.34 12.63
C GLU A 108 2.86 3.48 14.10
N ASN A 109 3.14 4.63 14.69
CA ASN A 109 2.50 4.98 15.93
C ASN A 109 1.02 4.92 15.63
N ILE A 110 0.39 3.83 16.02
CA ILE A 110 -1.04 3.76 16.27
C ILE A 110 -1.21 4.63 17.52
N SER A 111 -0.88 5.93 17.35
CA SER A 111 -1.30 6.95 18.30
C SER A 111 -2.80 6.83 18.33
N ALA A 112 -3.33 6.46 19.47
CA ALA A 112 -4.69 6.57 20.02
C ALA A 112 -5.82 7.22 19.17
N GLU A 113 -5.71 7.18 17.84
CA GLU A 113 -6.75 7.45 16.85
C GLU A 113 -7.34 6.12 16.33
N GLY A 114 -7.37 5.12 17.22
CA GLY A 114 -7.90 3.79 16.94
C GLY A 114 -9.41 3.75 16.64
N GLU A 115 -10.09 4.89 16.70
CA GLU A 115 -11.48 5.03 16.24
C GLU A 115 -11.58 5.68 14.84
N SER A 116 -10.54 6.38 14.37
CA SER A 116 -10.54 7.01 13.03
C SER A 116 -10.07 6.09 11.90
N ALA A 117 -9.27 5.04 12.19
CA ALA A 117 -8.67 4.21 11.14
C ALA A 117 -9.67 3.31 10.39
N GLN A 118 -10.90 3.17 10.90
CA GLN A 118 -11.97 2.42 10.27
C GLN A 118 -13.22 3.27 9.96
N SER A 119 -13.11 4.57 10.05
CA SER A 119 -14.26 5.48 9.85
C SER A 119 -14.87 5.40 8.46
N LEU A 120 -14.14 4.86 7.48
CA LEU A 120 -14.58 4.70 6.09
C LEU A 120 -14.67 3.22 5.66
N LEU A 121 -14.66 2.28 6.62
CA LEU A 121 -14.76 0.86 6.33
C LEU A 121 -16.06 0.57 5.53
N ASP A 122 -15.93 -0.29 4.52
CA ASP A 122 -17.01 -0.69 3.62
C ASP A 122 -17.64 0.46 2.80
N LYS A 123 -17.09 1.67 2.85
CA LYS A 123 -17.56 2.79 2.05
C LYS A 123 -16.83 2.89 0.71
N THR A 124 -17.60 3.07 -0.35
CA THR A 124 -17.09 3.22 -1.72
C THR A 124 -17.18 4.67 -2.16
N PHE A 125 -16.04 5.21 -2.55
CA PHE A 125 -15.87 6.60 -2.97
C PHE A 125 -15.57 6.71 -4.46
N VAL A 126 -16.06 7.79 -5.08
CA VAL A 126 -15.64 8.23 -6.41
C VAL A 126 -15.13 9.65 -6.31
N ILE A 127 -13.95 9.92 -6.84
CA ILE A 127 -13.35 11.26 -6.85
C ILE A 127 -13.50 11.85 -8.25
N THR A 128 -14.02 13.08 -8.35
CA THR A 128 -14.12 13.84 -9.59
C THR A 128 -13.75 15.30 -9.37
N GLY A 129 -13.38 16.03 -10.41
CA GLY A 129 -12.95 17.43 -10.28
C GLY A 129 -11.55 17.61 -9.69
N THR A 130 -11.23 18.81 -9.26
CA THR A 130 -10.01 19.17 -8.49
C THR A 130 -10.23 18.87 -7.02
N VAL A 131 -9.15 18.67 -6.27
CA VAL A 131 -9.19 18.51 -4.80
C VAL A 131 -8.46 19.71 -4.17
N GLU A 132 -9.10 20.40 -3.22
CA GLU A 132 -8.57 21.64 -2.65
C GLU A 132 -7.66 21.41 -1.43
N HIS A 133 -7.97 20.38 -0.64
CA HIS A 133 -7.24 20.10 0.61
C HIS A 133 -6.15 19.03 0.47
N PHE A 134 -5.89 18.55 -0.74
CA PHE A 134 -4.87 17.55 -1.06
C PHE A 134 -4.09 18.00 -2.30
N ALA A 135 -2.81 17.68 -2.36
CA ALA A 135 -1.96 18.06 -3.49
C ALA A 135 -2.45 17.47 -4.82
N ASN A 136 -3.11 16.32 -4.79
CA ASN A 136 -3.69 15.69 -5.96
C ASN A 136 -4.70 14.58 -5.58
N ARG A 137 -5.43 14.06 -6.59
CA ARG A 137 -6.42 12.98 -6.38
C ARG A 137 -5.79 11.67 -5.89
N LYS A 138 -4.52 11.43 -6.18
CA LYS A 138 -3.81 10.23 -5.75
C LYS A 138 -3.59 10.23 -4.24
N GLU A 139 -3.18 11.37 -3.70
CA GLU A 139 -3.00 11.56 -2.26
C GLU A 139 -4.33 11.39 -1.49
N LEU A 140 -5.42 12.00 -1.98
CA LEU A 140 -6.74 11.81 -1.41
C LEU A 140 -7.19 10.35 -1.46
N LYS A 141 -6.96 9.67 -2.59
CA LYS A 141 -7.24 8.23 -2.73
C LYS A 141 -6.48 7.42 -1.69
N GLU A 142 -5.17 7.65 -1.55
CA GLU A 142 -4.33 6.96 -0.57
C GLU A 142 -4.82 7.21 0.86
N LYS A 143 -5.28 8.43 1.17
CA LYS A 143 -5.87 8.76 2.48
C LYS A 143 -7.17 8.01 2.73
N ILE A 144 -8.11 7.99 1.77
CA ILE A 144 -9.37 7.24 1.90
C ILE A 144 -9.09 5.74 2.10
N GLU A 145 -8.19 5.17 1.29
CA GLU A 145 -7.82 3.76 1.39
C GLU A 145 -7.11 3.44 2.71
N SER A 146 -6.33 4.36 3.25
CA SER A 146 -5.72 4.21 4.58
C SER A 146 -6.74 4.19 5.73
N LEU A 147 -7.92 4.80 5.52
CA LEU A 147 -9.03 4.82 6.46
C LEU A 147 -10.04 3.67 6.23
N GLY A 148 -9.69 2.69 5.41
CA GLY A 148 -10.52 1.52 5.15
C GLY A 148 -11.53 1.69 4.01
N GLY A 149 -11.63 2.88 3.38
CA GLY A 149 -12.53 3.12 2.26
C GLY A 149 -12.00 2.57 0.94
N LYS A 150 -12.90 2.38 -0.03
CA LYS A 150 -12.58 1.90 -1.38
C LYS A 150 -12.81 3.03 -2.40
N VAL A 151 -11.82 3.32 -3.25
CA VAL A 151 -11.96 4.35 -4.29
C VAL A 151 -12.10 3.71 -5.67
N THR A 152 -13.18 4.06 -6.38
CA THR A 152 -13.48 3.54 -7.72
C THR A 152 -13.47 4.66 -8.78
N GLY A 153 -13.28 4.27 -10.05
CA GLY A 153 -13.19 5.21 -11.16
C GLY A 153 -14.55 5.70 -11.69
N SER A 154 -15.64 5.01 -11.38
CA SER A 154 -16.98 5.29 -11.93
C SER A 154 -18.06 5.17 -10.87
N VAL A 155 -19.10 6.01 -11.00
CA VAL A 155 -20.28 5.98 -10.13
C VAL A 155 -21.16 4.78 -10.47
N SER A 156 -21.59 4.03 -9.45
CA SER A 156 -22.50 2.88 -9.56
C SER A 156 -23.44 2.84 -8.35
N LYS A 157 -24.41 1.93 -8.35
CA LYS A 157 -25.30 1.71 -7.19
C LYS A 157 -24.59 1.31 -5.89
N LYS A 158 -23.30 0.95 -5.97
CA LYS A 158 -22.44 0.60 -4.83
C LYS A 158 -21.56 1.77 -4.39
N THR A 159 -21.72 2.96 -4.96
CA THR A 159 -20.97 4.16 -4.57
C THR A 159 -21.70 4.84 -3.43
N ASP A 160 -21.02 4.98 -2.28
CA ASP A 160 -21.58 5.65 -1.09
C ASP A 160 -21.35 7.16 -1.15
N TYR A 161 -20.22 7.60 -1.70
CA TYR A 161 -19.86 9.02 -1.73
C TYR A 161 -19.22 9.43 -3.05
N LEU A 162 -19.66 10.59 -3.58
CA LEU A 162 -19.02 11.28 -4.70
C LEU A 162 -18.30 12.53 -4.17
N ILE A 163 -16.96 12.52 -4.15
CA ILE A 163 -16.17 13.68 -3.76
C ILE A 163 -15.98 14.59 -4.97
N ASN A 164 -16.50 15.81 -4.86
CA ASN A 164 -16.43 16.83 -5.90
C ASN A 164 -16.45 18.23 -5.26
N ASN A 165 -15.50 19.10 -5.64
CA ASN A 165 -15.47 20.50 -5.17
C ASN A 165 -16.48 21.40 -5.87
N ASP A 166 -17.07 20.97 -6.99
CA ASP A 166 -18.07 21.74 -7.72
C ASP A 166 -19.37 20.93 -7.85
N THR A 167 -20.29 21.17 -6.92
CA THR A 167 -21.63 20.54 -6.90
C THR A 167 -22.50 20.92 -8.08
N MET A 168 -22.18 22.03 -8.76
CA MET A 168 -22.88 22.52 -9.96
C MET A 168 -22.28 21.95 -11.26
N SER A 169 -21.20 21.18 -11.16
CA SER A 169 -20.52 20.58 -12.31
C SER A 169 -21.46 19.71 -13.12
N SER A 170 -21.47 19.91 -14.43
CA SER A 170 -22.20 19.09 -15.40
C SER A 170 -21.46 17.81 -15.81
N SER A 171 -20.46 17.39 -15.04
CA SER A 171 -19.68 16.18 -15.34
C SER A 171 -20.56 14.94 -15.40
N SER A 172 -20.18 13.98 -16.24
CA SER A 172 -20.92 12.71 -16.40
C SER A 172 -21.05 11.94 -15.08
N LYS A 173 -20.10 12.07 -14.19
CA LYS A 173 -20.13 11.45 -12.85
C LYS A 173 -21.16 12.13 -11.94
N ASN A 174 -21.25 13.46 -11.96
CA ASN A 174 -22.27 14.20 -11.21
C ASN A 174 -23.69 13.90 -11.71
N LYS A 175 -23.88 13.87 -13.03
CA LYS A 175 -25.18 13.50 -13.61
C LYS A 175 -25.60 12.12 -13.17
N LYS A 176 -24.69 11.15 -13.25
CA LYS A 176 -24.96 9.75 -12.88
C LYS A 176 -25.23 9.57 -11.39
N ALA A 177 -24.55 10.33 -10.52
CA ALA A 177 -24.82 10.33 -9.10
C ALA A 177 -26.23 10.83 -8.79
N LYS A 178 -26.63 11.95 -9.36
CA LYS A 178 -28.00 12.50 -9.25
C LYS A 178 -29.08 11.54 -9.77
N GLU A 179 -28.82 10.84 -10.89
CA GLU A 179 -29.75 9.83 -11.45
C GLU A 179 -29.91 8.60 -10.53
N LEU A 180 -28.89 8.24 -9.76
CA LEU A 180 -28.90 7.09 -8.85
C LEU A 180 -29.43 7.43 -7.45
N GLY A 181 -29.81 8.72 -7.20
CA GLY A 181 -30.39 9.17 -5.94
C GLY A 181 -29.35 9.31 -4.83
N ASP A 182 -28.17 9.81 -5.18
CA ASP A 182 -27.07 10.04 -4.24
C ASP A 182 -27.52 11.02 -3.14
N PRO A 183 -27.52 10.65 -1.86
CA PRO A 183 -27.67 11.61 -0.77
C PRO A 183 -26.38 12.42 -0.68
N ASN A 184 -26.48 13.72 -0.86
CA ASN A 184 -25.42 14.70 -0.61
C ASN A 184 -24.83 14.57 0.79
#